data_888341aea36dc14c2b563925ae674d96
#
_entry.id   888341aea36dc14c2b563925ae674d96
#
_cell.length_a   1.000
_cell.length_b   1.000
_cell.length_c   1.000
_cell.angle_alpha   90.00
_cell.angle_beta   90.00
_cell.angle_gamma   90.00
#
_symmetry.space_group_name_H-M   'P 1'
#
loop_
_entity.id
_entity.type
_entity.pdbx_description
1 polymer ?
#
loop_
_entity_poly.entity_id
_entity_poly.type
_entity_poly.pdbx_seq_one_letter_code
_entity_poly.pdbx_strand_id
1 'polypeptide(L)'
;MTATISKDAARDVKVARWVATIAGLIGFVLSVATPLLPVVQTTATLNWPQNGQLNSVTAPLISQVPVTMTVTVPCDVIRSMPPAGGTVLSTAPKDGKQAALQSLFVNVNSQRVDITDRNVVVASVPRERVVAPGCQRIEITSSEAGTFATFVGLTDPTTGSAQRTGFADPNLRPSIVGIFTDLTGPAPPGLSASAVIDTRFSTKPTALKLTAMVLAIISTVVALVALWRLDRLDGRRMQRWIPQRWRTFSATDVVVIGSFLVWHIIGANSSDDGYMLQMARVAGPAGYMSNYFRWFGSPEDPFGWYYNVFALMTHVSDASIWMRLPDLIAGVACWLLLSREVLPRLGPAVASSKAAVWAAGLVLLAAWMPFNNGLRPEGQIALGSLITYVLIERAIISGRMTPAALAIVTAAFTLGMQPTGLIAVAA
;
A
#
# COMPACT_ATOMS: atom_id res chain seq x y z
N MET A 1 -27.92 20.50 49.59
CA MET A 1 -27.96 21.68 48.70
C MET A 1 -28.14 21.23 47.28
N THR A 2 -29.37 21.13 46.79
CA THR A 2 -29.71 20.81 45.37
C THR A 2 -29.49 22.09 44.58
N ALA A 3 -28.39 22.18 43.87
CA ALA A 3 -28.12 23.29 42.95
C ALA A 3 -29.14 23.23 41.81
N THR A 4 -30.02 24.24 41.75
CA THR A 4 -30.98 24.43 40.64
C THR A 4 -30.14 24.68 39.36
N ILE A 5 -30.06 23.66 38.52
CA ILE A 5 -29.44 23.81 37.18
C ILE A 5 -30.24 24.89 36.44
N SER A 6 -29.60 25.97 35.99
CA SER A 6 -30.27 27.00 35.23
C SER A 6 -30.89 26.37 33.94
N LYS A 7 -32.04 26.90 33.50
CA LYS A 7 -32.72 26.40 32.30
C LYS A 7 -31.78 26.40 31.07
N ASP A 8 -30.85 27.32 30.99
CA ASP A 8 -29.86 27.45 29.93
C ASP A 8 -28.83 26.30 29.97
N ALA A 9 -28.32 25.94 31.18
CA ALA A 9 -27.40 24.82 31.34
C ALA A 9 -28.05 23.47 30.97
N ALA A 10 -29.33 23.28 31.33
CA ALA A 10 -30.09 22.09 30.95
C ALA A 10 -30.29 22.01 29.41
N ARG A 11 -30.53 23.14 28.77
CA ARG A 11 -30.64 23.23 27.31
C ARG A 11 -29.31 22.92 26.64
N ASP A 12 -28.20 23.44 27.09
CA ASP A 12 -26.86 23.21 26.56
C ASP A 12 -26.47 21.73 26.65
N VAL A 13 -26.73 21.05 27.74
CA VAL A 13 -26.54 19.61 27.92
C VAL A 13 -27.37 18.83 26.91
N LYS A 14 -28.65 19.17 26.71
CA LYS A 14 -29.53 18.52 25.74
C LYS A 14 -29.01 18.69 24.31
N VAL A 15 -28.60 19.90 23.95
CA VAL A 15 -28.05 20.18 22.61
C VAL A 15 -26.75 19.40 22.38
N ALA A 16 -25.80 19.45 23.33
CA ALA A 16 -24.55 18.71 23.21
C ALA A 16 -24.76 17.21 23.05
N ARG A 17 -25.72 16.63 23.78
CA ARG A 17 -26.10 15.22 23.67
C ARG A 17 -26.65 14.88 22.29
N TRP A 18 -27.60 15.68 21.79
CA TRP A 18 -28.18 15.47 20.46
C TRP A 18 -27.12 15.58 19.36
N VAL A 19 -26.26 16.62 19.42
CA VAL A 19 -25.17 16.80 18.44
C VAL A 19 -24.23 15.58 18.47
N ALA A 20 -23.83 15.11 19.66
CA ALA A 20 -22.95 13.95 19.78
C ALA A 20 -23.60 12.69 19.20
N THR A 21 -24.90 12.47 19.49
CA THR A 21 -25.62 11.29 19.02
C THR A 21 -25.79 11.32 17.49
N ILE A 22 -26.27 12.45 16.94
CA ILE A 22 -26.53 12.57 15.50
C ILE A 22 -25.22 12.51 14.72
N ALA A 23 -24.21 13.28 15.13
CA ALA A 23 -22.92 13.26 14.47
C ALA A 23 -22.24 11.87 14.58
N GLY A 24 -22.30 11.23 15.74
CA GLY A 24 -21.80 9.86 15.91
C GLY A 24 -22.51 8.86 15.02
N LEU A 25 -23.82 8.93 14.90
CA LEU A 25 -24.61 8.05 14.03
C LEU A 25 -24.27 8.29 12.54
N ILE A 26 -24.19 9.55 12.11
CA ILE A 26 -23.82 9.90 10.73
C ILE A 26 -22.40 9.37 10.44
N GLY A 27 -21.44 9.63 11.33
CA GLY A 27 -20.07 9.15 11.17
C GLY A 27 -20.01 7.61 11.07
N PHE A 28 -20.75 6.91 11.91
CA PHE A 28 -20.84 5.44 11.88
C PHE A 28 -21.43 4.94 10.55
N VAL A 29 -22.60 5.45 10.15
CA VAL A 29 -23.27 5.01 8.91
C VAL A 29 -22.40 5.27 7.70
N LEU A 30 -21.78 6.45 7.60
CA LEU A 30 -20.89 6.78 6.48
C LEU A 30 -19.62 5.90 6.49
N SER A 31 -19.07 5.59 7.65
CA SER A 31 -17.90 4.69 7.75
C SER A 31 -18.25 3.27 7.28
N VAL A 32 -19.40 2.73 7.66
CA VAL A 32 -19.87 1.41 7.22
C VAL A 32 -20.23 1.40 5.73
N ALA A 33 -20.78 2.49 5.22
CA ALA A 33 -21.13 2.61 3.81
C ALA A 33 -19.90 2.79 2.88
N THR A 34 -18.82 3.41 3.37
CA THR A 34 -17.64 3.76 2.57
C THR A 34 -17.05 2.58 1.77
N PRO A 35 -16.86 1.36 2.31
CA PRO A 35 -16.37 0.23 1.53
C PRO A 35 -17.29 -0.16 0.36
N LEU A 36 -18.59 0.06 0.51
CA LEU A 36 -19.61 -0.31 -0.47
C LEU A 36 -19.78 0.74 -1.59
N LEU A 37 -19.20 1.92 -1.42
CA LEU A 37 -19.32 2.99 -2.43
C LEU A 37 -18.39 2.74 -3.62
N PRO A 38 -18.79 3.15 -4.83
CA PRO A 38 -18.08 2.89 -6.05
C PRO A 38 -16.68 3.53 -6.06
N VAL A 39 -15.77 2.87 -6.76
CA VAL A 39 -14.39 3.31 -6.97
C VAL A 39 -14.11 3.47 -8.46
N VAL A 40 -13.14 4.29 -8.82
CA VAL A 40 -12.59 4.37 -10.17
C VAL A 40 -11.38 3.44 -10.21
N GLN A 41 -11.45 2.42 -11.05
CA GLN A 41 -10.33 1.54 -11.30
C GLN A 41 -9.29 2.28 -12.13
N THR A 42 -8.03 2.23 -11.72
CA THR A 42 -6.93 2.82 -12.48
C THR A 42 -6.37 1.81 -13.47
N THR A 43 -5.86 2.32 -14.59
CA THR A 43 -5.13 1.51 -15.56
C THR A 43 -3.73 2.08 -15.73
N ALA A 44 -2.74 1.20 -15.90
CA ALA A 44 -1.39 1.59 -16.27
C ALA A 44 -1.20 1.38 -17.78
N THR A 45 -0.47 2.27 -18.43
CA THR A 45 -0.10 2.11 -19.85
C THR A 45 1.41 1.99 -19.98
N LEU A 46 1.85 0.91 -20.60
CA LEU A 46 3.24 0.70 -20.97
C LEU A 46 3.39 0.97 -22.46
N ASN A 47 4.18 1.98 -22.82
CA ASN A 47 4.51 2.28 -24.21
C ASN A 47 6.00 2.01 -24.46
N TRP A 48 6.31 1.47 -25.62
CA TRP A 48 7.67 1.18 -26.09
C TRP A 48 7.74 1.42 -27.61
N PRO A 49 8.83 1.92 -28.18
CA PRO A 49 10.09 2.37 -27.55
C PRO A 49 9.92 3.63 -26.70
N GLN A 50 10.82 3.82 -25.74
CA GLN A 50 10.85 5.04 -24.93
C GLN A 50 12.00 5.94 -25.35
N ASN A 51 11.74 7.26 -25.36
CA ASN A 51 12.73 8.28 -25.73
C ASN A 51 13.39 8.02 -27.10
N GLY A 52 12.69 7.37 -28.02
CA GLY A 52 13.20 7.07 -29.35
C GLY A 52 14.35 6.06 -29.42
N GLN A 53 14.57 5.26 -28.35
CA GLN A 53 15.63 4.27 -28.25
C GLN A 53 15.09 2.86 -28.06
N LEU A 54 15.77 1.87 -28.68
CA LEU A 54 15.45 0.45 -28.58
C LEU A 54 16.07 -0.19 -27.33
N ASN A 55 15.75 0.37 -26.15
CA ASN A 55 16.17 -0.20 -24.88
C ASN A 55 15.07 -1.11 -24.33
N SER A 56 15.46 -2.21 -23.67
CA SER A 56 14.53 -2.99 -22.87
C SER A 56 14.01 -2.16 -21.70
N VAL A 57 12.72 -2.29 -21.40
CA VAL A 57 12.04 -1.57 -20.33
C VAL A 57 11.41 -2.57 -19.37
N THR A 58 11.83 -2.56 -18.12
CA THR A 58 11.20 -3.34 -17.06
C THR A 58 10.04 -2.55 -16.46
N ALA A 59 8.89 -3.17 -16.33
CA ALA A 59 7.69 -2.56 -15.77
C ALA A 59 7.19 -3.42 -14.59
N PRO A 60 7.38 -2.97 -13.34
CA PRO A 60 6.87 -3.67 -12.17
C PRO A 60 5.36 -3.44 -12.04
N LEU A 61 4.57 -4.25 -12.74
CA LEU A 61 3.12 -4.14 -12.81
C LEU A 61 2.47 -5.06 -11.79
N ILE A 62 1.35 -4.62 -11.18
CA ILE A 62 0.57 -5.42 -10.22
C ILE A 62 -0.13 -6.56 -10.96
N SER A 63 -0.92 -6.23 -11.97
CA SER A 63 -1.50 -7.18 -12.88
C SER A 63 -0.59 -7.27 -14.10
N GLN A 64 -0.12 -8.45 -14.38
CA GLN A 64 0.76 -8.68 -15.52
C GLN A 64 -0.01 -8.94 -16.81
N VAL A 65 -1.33 -9.14 -16.73
CA VAL A 65 -2.16 -9.44 -17.91
C VAL A 65 -2.75 -8.15 -18.48
N PRO A 66 -2.57 -7.83 -19.76
CA PRO A 66 -3.11 -6.63 -20.36
C PRO A 66 -4.63 -6.71 -20.54
N VAL A 67 -5.30 -5.55 -20.41
CA VAL A 67 -6.67 -5.36 -20.92
C VAL A 67 -6.62 -5.38 -22.44
N THR A 68 -5.68 -4.62 -22.99
CA THR A 68 -5.37 -4.59 -24.42
C THR A 68 -3.86 -4.43 -24.60
N MET A 69 -3.30 -5.13 -25.58
CA MET A 69 -1.94 -4.95 -26.06
C MET A 69 -1.94 -4.86 -27.57
N THR A 70 -1.21 -3.89 -28.09
CA THR A 70 -1.01 -3.71 -29.53
C THR A 70 0.48 -3.59 -29.80
N VAL A 71 0.99 -4.38 -30.75
CA VAL A 71 2.38 -4.30 -31.21
C VAL A 71 2.35 -4.08 -32.71
N THR A 72 3.12 -3.12 -33.18
CA THR A 72 3.34 -2.85 -34.59
C THR A 72 4.82 -2.97 -34.91
N VAL A 73 5.15 -3.89 -35.81
CA VAL A 73 6.54 -4.13 -36.27
C VAL A 73 6.59 -3.88 -37.78
N PRO A 74 7.21 -2.78 -38.25
CA PRO A 74 7.46 -2.60 -39.68
C PRO A 74 8.29 -3.75 -40.25
N CYS A 75 7.94 -4.24 -41.44
CA CYS A 75 8.70 -5.33 -42.07
C CYS A 75 10.15 -4.93 -42.38
N ASP A 76 10.45 -3.64 -42.50
CA ASP A 76 11.82 -3.11 -42.65
C ASP A 76 12.71 -3.47 -41.46
N VAL A 77 12.13 -3.56 -40.24
CA VAL A 77 12.87 -4.02 -39.05
C VAL A 77 13.38 -5.44 -39.27
N ILE A 78 12.52 -6.32 -39.81
CA ILE A 78 12.89 -7.73 -40.12
C ILE A 78 13.93 -7.81 -41.22
N ARG A 79 13.83 -6.90 -42.23
CA ARG A 79 14.81 -6.79 -43.34
C ARG A 79 16.20 -6.39 -42.86
N SER A 80 16.27 -5.50 -41.87
CA SER A 80 17.53 -5.01 -41.32
C SER A 80 18.18 -5.96 -40.29
N MET A 81 17.46 -7.00 -39.83
CA MET A 81 18.00 -7.95 -38.86
C MET A 81 19.07 -8.86 -39.47
N PRO A 82 20.11 -9.26 -38.72
CA PRO A 82 21.13 -10.18 -39.16
C PRO A 82 20.52 -11.51 -39.61
N PRO A 83 21.21 -12.30 -40.47
CA PRO A 83 20.71 -13.60 -40.93
C PRO A 83 20.35 -14.59 -39.81
N ALA A 84 21.10 -14.56 -38.71
CA ALA A 84 20.80 -15.39 -37.54
C ALA A 84 19.47 -15.03 -36.86
N GLY A 85 18.96 -13.81 -37.10
CA GLY A 85 17.75 -13.27 -36.47
C GLY A 85 17.97 -12.74 -35.05
N GLY A 86 16.95 -12.88 -34.21
CA GLY A 86 16.91 -12.42 -32.83
C GLY A 86 15.48 -12.15 -32.39
N THR A 87 15.33 -11.71 -31.16
CA THR A 87 14.03 -11.32 -30.59
C THR A 87 13.77 -9.84 -30.93
N VAL A 88 12.74 -9.59 -31.73
CA VAL A 88 12.27 -8.22 -32.02
C VAL A 88 11.68 -7.60 -30.78
N LEU A 89 10.79 -8.37 -30.12
CA LEU A 89 10.11 -7.97 -28.91
C LEU A 89 9.69 -9.21 -28.10
N SER A 90 9.80 -9.11 -26.78
CA SER A 90 9.15 -10.02 -25.86
C SER A 90 8.60 -9.30 -24.63
N THR A 91 7.58 -9.86 -23.98
CA THR A 91 6.97 -9.29 -22.78
C THR A 91 7.61 -9.76 -21.48
N ALA A 92 8.61 -10.64 -21.57
CA ALA A 92 9.48 -11.05 -20.46
C ALA A 92 10.90 -11.30 -20.97
N PRO A 93 11.93 -11.27 -20.09
CA PRO A 93 13.29 -11.65 -20.46
C PRO A 93 13.33 -13.08 -20.99
N LYS A 94 14.04 -13.31 -22.11
CA LYS A 94 14.12 -14.63 -22.77
C LYS A 94 14.68 -15.74 -21.87
N ASP A 95 15.53 -15.37 -20.91
CA ASP A 95 16.18 -16.29 -19.98
C ASP A 95 15.33 -16.58 -18.71
N GLY A 96 14.14 -15.98 -18.61
CA GLY A 96 13.21 -16.22 -17.50
C GLY A 96 12.71 -17.65 -17.49
N LYS A 97 12.74 -18.33 -16.33
CA LYS A 97 12.37 -19.76 -16.18
C LYS A 97 11.01 -20.14 -16.77
N GLN A 98 10.05 -19.22 -16.77
CA GLN A 98 8.69 -19.45 -17.29
C GLN A 98 8.33 -18.48 -18.42
N ALA A 99 9.29 -17.77 -18.97
CA ALA A 99 9.03 -16.73 -19.97
C ALA A 99 8.25 -17.29 -21.17
N ALA A 100 8.68 -18.41 -21.74
CA ALA A 100 7.99 -19.04 -22.88
C ALA A 100 6.54 -19.45 -22.56
N LEU A 101 6.27 -19.90 -21.32
CA LEU A 101 4.94 -20.39 -20.92
C LEU A 101 3.94 -19.26 -20.62
N GLN A 102 4.43 -18.02 -20.42
CA GLN A 102 3.58 -16.94 -19.93
C GLN A 102 3.57 -15.68 -20.78
N SER A 103 4.52 -15.57 -21.74
CA SER A 103 4.79 -14.29 -22.40
C SER A 103 4.64 -14.35 -23.91
N LEU A 104 4.50 -13.17 -24.51
CA LEU A 104 4.53 -12.99 -25.96
C LEU A 104 5.99 -12.83 -26.42
N PHE A 105 6.33 -13.51 -27.52
CA PHE A 105 7.60 -13.38 -28.23
C PHE A 105 7.36 -13.13 -29.70
N VAL A 106 8.08 -12.20 -30.27
CA VAL A 106 8.23 -11.98 -31.71
C VAL A 106 9.67 -12.31 -32.05
N ASN A 107 9.90 -13.54 -32.50
CA ASN A 107 11.22 -14.07 -32.81
C ASN A 107 11.41 -14.18 -34.32
N VAL A 108 12.60 -13.82 -34.78
CA VAL A 108 13.04 -14.01 -36.16
C VAL A 108 14.22 -14.97 -36.14
N ASN A 109 14.19 -15.98 -36.97
CA ASN A 109 15.34 -16.84 -37.24
C ASN A 109 15.72 -16.79 -38.73
N SER A 110 16.64 -17.65 -39.17
CA SER A 110 17.08 -17.67 -40.57
C SER A 110 15.98 -18.02 -41.55
N GLN A 111 14.95 -18.74 -41.14
CA GLN A 111 13.90 -19.29 -41.98
C GLN A 111 12.52 -18.68 -41.77
N ARG A 112 12.19 -18.26 -40.57
CA ARG A 112 10.83 -17.90 -40.19
C ARG A 112 10.77 -16.68 -39.26
N VAL A 113 9.61 -16.05 -39.26
CA VAL A 113 9.17 -15.09 -38.25
C VAL A 113 8.09 -15.78 -37.43
N ASP A 114 8.38 -16.02 -36.19
CA ASP A 114 7.51 -16.74 -35.26
C ASP A 114 6.97 -15.79 -34.19
N ILE A 115 5.66 -15.76 -34.04
CA ILE A 115 4.95 -15.06 -32.98
C ILE A 115 4.36 -16.13 -32.08
N THR A 116 4.85 -16.18 -30.85
CA THR A 116 4.37 -17.13 -29.85
C THR A 116 3.81 -16.39 -28.66
N ASP A 117 2.69 -16.85 -28.13
CA ASP A 117 2.09 -16.34 -26.93
C ASP A 117 1.76 -17.50 -26.00
N ARG A 118 2.28 -17.46 -24.77
CA ARG A 118 2.10 -18.52 -23.77
C ARG A 118 2.39 -19.94 -24.32
N ASN A 119 3.50 -20.05 -25.01
CA ASN A 119 3.96 -21.27 -25.68
C ASN A 119 3.05 -21.80 -26.84
N VAL A 120 2.07 -20.98 -27.25
CA VAL A 120 1.23 -21.25 -28.40
C VAL A 120 1.75 -20.47 -29.60
N VAL A 121 1.93 -21.11 -30.75
CA VAL A 121 2.32 -20.43 -31.99
C VAL A 121 1.11 -19.71 -32.57
N VAL A 122 1.07 -18.39 -32.37
CA VAL A 122 0.01 -17.50 -32.89
C VAL A 122 0.13 -17.31 -34.39
N ALA A 123 1.37 -17.13 -34.85
CA ALA A 123 1.69 -17.05 -36.29
C ALA A 123 3.10 -17.54 -36.54
N SER A 124 3.31 -18.17 -37.70
CA SER A 124 4.62 -18.56 -38.19
C SER A 124 4.66 -18.40 -39.71
N VAL A 125 5.46 -17.43 -40.19
CA VAL A 125 5.53 -17.07 -41.61
C VAL A 125 6.96 -17.19 -42.09
N PRO A 126 7.24 -17.78 -43.29
CA PRO A 126 8.58 -17.78 -43.85
C PRO A 126 9.20 -16.39 -43.93
N ARG A 127 10.43 -16.25 -43.44
CA ARG A 127 11.14 -14.96 -43.40
C ARG A 127 11.24 -14.31 -44.76
N GLU A 128 11.46 -15.10 -45.81
CA GLU A 128 11.53 -14.63 -47.21
C GLU A 128 10.28 -13.90 -47.67
N ARG A 129 9.09 -14.33 -47.23
CA ARG A 129 7.84 -13.62 -47.50
C ARG A 129 7.72 -12.28 -46.78
N VAL A 130 8.22 -12.20 -45.57
CA VAL A 130 8.18 -10.97 -44.76
C VAL A 130 9.20 -9.94 -45.25
N VAL A 131 10.36 -10.37 -45.71
CA VAL A 131 11.37 -9.48 -46.29
C VAL A 131 11.06 -9.05 -47.73
N ALA A 132 10.15 -9.74 -48.42
CA ALA A 132 9.69 -9.37 -49.74
C ALA A 132 8.99 -7.99 -49.74
N PRO A 133 9.01 -7.25 -50.88
CA PRO A 133 8.47 -5.90 -50.98
C PRO A 133 6.99 -5.74 -50.62
N GLY A 134 6.20 -6.81 -50.65
CA GLY A 134 4.77 -6.77 -50.34
C GLY A 134 4.44 -6.54 -48.84
N CYS A 135 5.32 -6.98 -47.95
CA CYS A 135 5.08 -6.81 -46.52
C CYS A 135 5.32 -5.35 -46.06
N GLN A 136 4.30 -4.75 -45.40
CA GLN A 136 4.40 -3.43 -44.85
C GLN A 136 4.71 -3.45 -43.36
N ARG A 137 3.91 -4.16 -42.57
CA ARG A 137 4.06 -4.28 -41.11
C ARG A 137 3.36 -5.53 -40.58
N ILE A 138 3.78 -5.93 -39.40
CA ILE A 138 3.13 -6.96 -38.59
C ILE A 138 2.37 -6.23 -37.48
N GLU A 139 1.10 -6.51 -37.33
CA GLU A 139 0.24 -6.02 -36.25
C GLU A 139 -0.16 -7.18 -35.36
N ILE A 140 0.13 -7.08 -34.07
CA ILE A 140 -0.25 -8.07 -33.07
C ILE A 140 -1.20 -7.38 -32.09
N THR A 141 -2.34 -7.99 -31.85
CA THR A 141 -3.34 -7.51 -30.88
C THR A 141 -3.62 -8.63 -29.88
N SER A 142 -3.63 -8.30 -28.60
CA SER A 142 -4.03 -9.21 -27.52
C SER A 142 -5.02 -8.53 -26.60
N SER A 143 -6.16 -9.17 -26.34
CA SER A 143 -7.24 -8.64 -25.50
C SER A 143 -8.12 -9.79 -25.00
N GLU A 144 -9.26 -9.50 -24.38
CA GLU A 144 -10.25 -10.52 -24.03
C GLU A 144 -10.79 -11.29 -25.24
N ALA A 145 -10.71 -10.72 -26.45
CA ALA A 145 -11.08 -11.41 -27.68
C ALA A 145 -10.07 -12.45 -28.13
N GLY A 146 -8.88 -12.50 -27.50
CA GLY A 146 -7.77 -13.40 -27.84
C GLY A 146 -6.55 -12.66 -28.38
N THR A 147 -5.59 -13.44 -28.88
CA THR A 147 -4.34 -12.95 -29.47
C THR A 147 -4.30 -13.24 -30.97
N PHE A 148 -4.12 -12.20 -31.79
CA PHE A 148 -4.09 -12.27 -33.23
C PHE A 148 -2.87 -11.54 -33.80
N ALA A 149 -2.31 -12.09 -34.87
CA ALA A 149 -1.25 -11.48 -35.66
C ALA A 149 -1.70 -11.30 -37.11
N THR A 150 -1.53 -10.09 -37.65
CA THR A 150 -1.87 -9.72 -39.04
C THR A 150 -0.60 -9.22 -39.74
N PHE A 151 -0.27 -9.82 -40.87
CA PHE A 151 0.83 -9.40 -41.75
C PHE A 151 0.25 -8.52 -42.84
N VAL A 152 0.27 -7.23 -42.65
CA VAL A 152 -0.28 -6.23 -43.57
C VAL A 152 0.53 -6.22 -44.87
N GLY A 153 -0.16 -6.39 -45.99
CA GLY A 153 0.45 -6.48 -47.32
C GLY A 153 0.77 -7.92 -47.75
N LEU A 154 0.57 -8.92 -46.90
CA LEU A 154 0.67 -10.33 -47.27
C LEU A 154 -0.72 -10.97 -47.40
N THR A 155 -0.86 -11.86 -48.37
CA THR A 155 -2.04 -12.69 -48.54
C THR A 155 -1.74 -14.13 -48.15
N ASP A 156 -2.69 -14.76 -47.54
CA ASP A 156 -2.63 -16.21 -47.26
C ASP A 156 -2.66 -16.97 -48.58
N PRO A 157 -1.66 -17.81 -48.87
CA PRO A 157 -1.60 -18.54 -50.14
C PRO A 157 -2.73 -19.56 -50.30
N THR A 158 -3.37 -19.98 -49.23
CA THR A 158 -4.44 -20.98 -49.24
C THR A 158 -5.81 -20.33 -49.44
N THR A 159 -6.06 -19.16 -48.80
CA THR A 159 -7.36 -18.53 -48.79
C THR A 159 -7.46 -17.30 -49.69
N GLY A 160 -6.32 -16.73 -50.11
CA GLY A 160 -6.25 -15.49 -50.87
C GLY A 160 -6.65 -14.24 -50.07
N SER A 161 -6.99 -14.39 -48.80
CA SER A 161 -7.35 -13.29 -47.89
C SER A 161 -6.10 -12.69 -47.22
N ALA A 162 -6.27 -11.59 -46.46
CA ALA A 162 -5.18 -11.01 -45.67
C ALA A 162 -4.59 -12.07 -44.72
N GLN A 163 -3.26 -12.12 -44.64
CA GLN A 163 -2.54 -13.06 -43.77
C GLN A 163 -2.78 -12.71 -42.31
N ARG A 164 -3.81 -13.25 -41.72
CA ARG A 164 -4.18 -13.09 -40.29
C ARG A 164 -4.35 -14.44 -39.65
N THR A 165 -3.67 -14.64 -38.52
CA THR A 165 -3.75 -15.86 -37.73
C THR A 165 -3.89 -15.51 -36.26
N GLY A 166 -4.40 -16.43 -35.45
CA GLY A 166 -4.54 -16.22 -34.02
C GLY A 166 -5.57 -17.12 -33.38
N PHE A 167 -5.81 -16.90 -32.11
CA PHE A 167 -6.73 -17.68 -31.30
C PHE A 167 -7.68 -16.76 -30.54
N ALA A 168 -8.96 -17.05 -30.61
CA ALA A 168 -10.01 -16.38 -29.85
C ALA A 168 -10.12 -16.99 -28.44
N ASP A 169 -9.05 -16.88 -27.67
CA ASP A 169 -8.99 -17.37 -26.28
C ASP A 169 -8.48 -16.26 -25.35
N PRO A 170 -9.31 -15.77 -24.42
CA PRO A 170 -8.91 -14.74 -23.45
C PRO A 170 -7.77 -15.18 -22.51
N ASN A 171 -7.55 -16.49 -22.35
CA ASN A 171 -6.47 -17.02 -21.53
C ASN A 171 -5.09 -16.93 -22.19
N LEU A 172 -5.05 -16.67 -23.51
CA LEU A 172 -3.79 -16.48 -24.24
C LEU A 172 -3.22 -15.07 -24.10
N ARG A 173 -3.84 -14.17 -23.30
CA ARG A 173 -3.23 -12.85 -23.04
C ARG A 173 -1.88 -13.03 -22.33
N PRO A 174 -0.78 -12.43 -22.84
CA PRO A 174 0.55 -12.63 -22.27
C PRO A 174 0.70 -11.96 -20.90
N SER A 175 1.55 -12.51 -20.07
CA SER A 175 2.07 -11.77 -18.90
C SER A 175 3.11 -10.76 -19.36
N ILE A 176 3.01 -9.54 -18.84
CA ILE A 176 3.90 -8.43 -19.18
C ILE A 176 4.67 -8.01 -17.93
N VAL A 177 5.98 -8.24 -17.92
CA VAL A 177 6.90 -7.74 -16.88
C VAL A 177 7.81 -6.62 -17.42
N GLY A 178 7.62 -6.28 -18.66
CA GLY A 178 8.37 -5.25 -19.41
C GLY A 178 8.27 -5.49 -20.90
N ILE A 179 9.06 -4.74 -21.66
CA ILE A 179 9.32 -5.01 -23.08
C ILE A 179 10.81 -5.21 -23.26
N PHE A 180 11.20 -6.34 -23.81
CA PHE A 180 12.59 -6.75 -24.01
C PHE A 180 12.85 -6.97 -25.48
N THR A 181 14.04 -6.63 -25.94
CA THR A 181 14.44 -6.70 -27.36
C THR A 181 15.93 -6.99 -27.49
N ASP A 182 16.31 -7.68 -28.55
CA ASP A 182 17.70 -7.82 -28.98
C ASP A 182 18.11 -6.69 -29.97
N LEU A 183 17.15 -5.84 -30.39
CA LEU A 183 17.42 -4.69 -31.25
C LEU A 183 18.13 -3.59 -30.45
N THR A 184 18.98 -2.84 -31.11
CA THR A 184 19.76 -1.75 -30.52
C THR A 184 19.73 -0.50 -31.40
N GLY A 185 19.97 0.67 -30.79
CA GLY A 185 20.03 1.92 -31.49
C GLY A 185 18.73 2.72 -31.50
N PRO A 186 18.59 3.69 -32.42
CA PRO A 186 17.40 4.52 -32.52
C PRO A 186 16.19 3.69 -33.01
N ALA A 187 15.01 4.01 -32.49
CA ALA A 187 13.78 3.34 -32.85
C ALA A 187 13.38 3.62 -34.30
N PRO A 188 13.18 2.59 -35.15
CA PRO A 188 12.67 2.78 -36.50
C PRO A 188 11.27 3.39 -36.50
N PRO A 189 10.92 4.23 -37.48
CA PRO A 189 9.58 4.79 -37.61
C PRO A 189 8.51 3.65 -37.70
N GLY A 190 7.45 3.78 -36.93
CA GLY A 190 6.34 2.86 -36.91
C GLY A 190 6.53 1.60 -36.04
N LEU A 191 7.71 1.36 -35.49
CA LEU A 191 7.89 0.30 -34.48
C LEU A 191 7.30 0.77 -33.16
N SER A 192 6.32 0.04 -32.64
CA SER A 192 5.67 0.40 -31.37
C SER A 192 5.07 -0.82 -30.68
N ALA A 193 5.03 -0.75 -29.37
CA ALA A 193 4.23 -1.61 -28.53
C ALA A 193 3.53 -0.77 -27.47
N SER A 194 2.25 -1.00 -27.27
CA SER A 194 1.45 -0.34 -26.25
C SER A 194 0.60 -1.38 -25.54
N ALA A 195 0.67 -1.39 -24.21
CA ALA A 195 -0.15 -2.27 -23.39
C ALA A 195 -0.87 -1.46 -22.32
N VAL A 196 -2.19 -1.64 -22.25
CA VAL A 196 -3.03 -1.12 -21.17
C VAL A 196 -3.22 -2.24 -20.16
N ILE A 197 -2.76 -2.01 -18.94
CA ILE A 197 -2.78 -2.99 -17.86
C ILE A 197 -3.88 -2.61 -16.87
N ASP A 198 -4.71 -3.58 -16.55
CA ASP A 198 -5.69 -3.44 -15.48
C ASP A 198 -4.97 -3.51 -14.12
N THR A 199 -4.97 -2.39 -13.40
CA THR A 199 -4.47 -2.34 -12.03
C THR A 199 -5.61 -2.57 -11.03
N ARG A 200 -6.33 -3.68 -11.18
CA ARG A 200 -7.56 -4.02 -10.42
C ARG A 200 -7.45 -3.89 -8.89
N PHE A 201 -6.24 -3.88 -8.36
CA PHE A 201 -5.96 -3.67 -6.95
C PHE A 201 -5.65 -2.21 -6.62
N SER A 202 -5.59 -1.32 -7.61
CA SER A 202 -5.39 0.11 -7.45
C SER A 202 -6.65 0.84 -7.88
N THR A 203 -7.29 1.48 -6.91
CA THR A 203 -8.53 2.23 -7.13
C THR A 203 -8.42 3.63 -6.57
N LYS A 204 -9.11 4.57 -7.20
CA LYS A 204 -9.31 5.91 -6.66
C LYS A 204 -10.76 6.06 -6.19
N PRO A 205 -11.02 6.75 -5.08
CA PRO A 205 -12.38 7.00 -4.66
C PRO A 205 -13.09 7.88 -5.69
N THR A 206 -14.36 7.54 -5.98
CA THR A 206 -15.24 8.47 -6.71
C THR A 206 -15.51 9.72 -5.86
N ALA A 207 -16.03 10.78 -6.46
CA ALA A 207 -16.42 11.98 -5.73
C ALA A 207 -17.41 11.66 -4.60
N LEU A 208 -18.37 10.74 -4.83
CA LEU A 208 -19.31 10.28 -3.81
C LEU A 208 -18.60 9.61 -2.64
N LYS A 209 -17.67 8.67 -2.90
CA LYS A 209 -16.92 7.98 -1.87
C LYS A 209 -16.01 8.94 -1.09
N LEU A 210 -15.33 9.84 -1.78
CA LEU A 210 -14.49 10.87 -1.15
C LEU A 210 -15.32 11.78 -0.24
N THR A 211 -16.48 12.23 -0.70
CA THR A 211 -17.40 13.04 0.10
C THR A 211 -17.87 12.29 1.34
N ALA A 212 -18.23 11.02 1.21
CA ALA A 212 -18.63 10.18 2.36
C ALA A 212 -17.48 10.04 3.37
N MET A 213 -16.25 9.81 2.92
CA MET A 213 -15.06 9.74 3.79
C MET A 213 -14.83 11.05 4.55
N VAL A 214 -14.87 12.18 3.85
CA VAL A 214 -14.67 13.51 4.46
C VAL A 214 -15.78 13.80 5.48
N LEU A 215 -17.03 13.54 5.15
CA LEU A 215 -18.17 13.74 6.05
C LEU A 215 -18.10 12.80 7.25
N ALA A 216 -17.64 11.56 7.09
CA ALA A 216 -17.42 10.63 8.21
C ALA A 216 -16.38 11.18 9.19
N ILE A 217 -15.25 11.70 8.69
CA ILE A 217 -14.20 12.32 9.51
C ILE A 217 -14.73 13.55 10.25
N ILE A 218 -15.39 14.46 9.52
CA ILE A 218 -15.97 15.68 10.12
C ILE A 218 -16.99 15.31 11.20
N SER A 219 -17.88 14.35 10.94
CA SER A 219 -18.89 13.89 11.88
C SER A 219 -18.27 13.28 13.12
N THR A 220 -17.20 12.50 12.98
CA THR A 220 -16.45 11.93 14.11
C THR A 220 -15.83 13.04 14.97
N VAL A 221 -15.19 14.03 14.35
CA VAL A 221 -14.62 15.18 15.07
C VAL A 221 -15.70 15.98 15.80
N VAL A 222 -16.83 16.26 15.14
CA VAL A 222 -17.97 16.96 15.75
C VAL A 222 -18.52 16.17 16.94
N ALA A 223 -18.66 14.85 16.81
CA ALA A 223 -19.10 13.98 17.90
C ALA A 223 -18.14 14.04 19.10
N LEU A 224 -16.83 13.96 18.87
CA LEU A 224 -15.80 14.05 19.91
C LEU A 224 -15.83 15.41 20.64
N VAL A 225 -15.96 16.52 19.88
CA VAL A 225 -16.07 17.87 20.45
C VAL A 225 -17.36 18.01 21.26
N ALA A 226 -18.47 17.47 20.78
CA ALA A 226 -19.75 17.51 21.49
C ALA A 226 -19.70 16.69 22.78
N LEU A 227 -19.08 15.50 22.77
CA LEU A 227 -18.84 14.67 23.96
C LEU A 227 -17.94 15.39 24.96
N TRP A 228 -16.86 16.02 24.50
CA TRP A 228 -15.99 16.81 25.34
C TRP A 228 -16.74 17.99 26.00
N ARG A 229 -17.60 18.69 25.23
CA ARG A 229 -18.47 19.75 25.78
C ARG A 229 -19.46 19.21 26.80
N LEU A 230 -20.06 18.05 26.54
CA LEU A 230 -20.96 17.37 27.45
C LEU A 230 -20.27 17.03 28.77
N ASP A 231 -19.08 16.42 28.72
CA ASP A 231 -18.27 16.09 29.90
C ASP A 231 -17.92 17.34 30.74
N ARG A 232 -17.81 18.52 30.12
CA ARG A 232 -17.59 19.78 30.81
C ARG A 232 -18.83 20.31 31.49
N LEU A 233 -19.99 20.21 30.84
CA LEU A 233 -21.26 20.68 31.33
C LEU A 233 -21.77 19.87 32.53
N ASP A 234 -21.46 18.55 32.55
CA ASP A 234 -21.80 17.65 33.66
C ASP A 234 -21.00 17.93 34.95
N GLY A 235 -20.19 19.01 34.99
CA GLY A 235 -19.43 19.42 36.17
C GLY A 235 -18.32 18.45 36.59
N ARG A 236 -18.07 17.44 35.82
CA ARG A 236 -17.01 16.47 36.10
C ARG A 236 -15.66 17.12 35.86
N ARG A 237 -14.95 17.44 36.94
CA ARG A 237 -13.66 18.14 36.89
C ARG A 237 -12.68 17.36 36.00
N MET A 238 -12.11 18.07 35.05
CA MET A 238 -10.98 17.54 34.27
C MET A 238 -9.80 17.28 35.22
N GLN A 239 -9.48 16.03 35.47
CA GLN A 239 -8.13 15.70 35.87
C GLN A 239 -7.17 16.25 34.81
N ARG A 240 -6.06 16.84 35.24
CA ARG A 240 -5.05 17.33 34.31
C ARG A 240 -4.70 16.21 33.33
N TRP A 241 -4.76 16.49 32.02
CA TRP A 241 -4.43 15.54 30.98
C TRP A 241 -3.05 14.91 31.18
N ILE A 242 -2.11 15.73 31.69
CA ILE A 242 -0.76 15.31 32.04
C ILE A 242 -0.61 15.48 33.55
N PRO A 243 -0.68 14.41 34.35
CA PRO A 243 -0.44 14.45 35.79
C PRO A 243 0.98 14.91 36.10
N GLN A 244 1.20 15.43 37.29
CA GLN A 244 2.52 15.96 37.71
C GLN A 244 3.64 14.88 37.62
N ARG A 245 3.30 13.61 37.84
CA ARG A 245 4.22 12.47 37.71
C ARG A 245 4.87 12.31 36.33
N TRP A 246 4.27 12.87 35.26
CA TRP A 246 4.87 12.87 33.92
C TRP A 246 6.06 13.82 33.79
N ARG A 247 6.21 14.73 34.72
CA ARG A 247 7.29 15.73 34.73
C ARG A 247 8.50 15.28 35.56
N THR A 248 8.40 14.18 36.30
CA THR A 248 9.48 13.66 37.12
C THR A 248 10.26 12.61 36.36
N PHE A 249 11.57 12.78 36.27
CA PHE A 249 12.46 11.80 35.68
C PHE A 249 13.19 11.01 36.76
N SER A 250 13.30 9.70 36.58
CA SER A 250 13.99 8.77 37.48
C SER A 250 15.23 8.19 36.82
N ALA A 251 16.09 7.55 37.59
CA ALA A 251 17.26 6.82 37.05
C ALA A 251 16.84 5.72 36.07
N THR A 252 15.69 5.05 36.32
CA THR A 252 15.15 4.03 35.42
C THR A 252 14.78 4.62 34.06
N ASP A 253 14.23 5.86 34.04
CA ASP A 253 13.92 6.53 32.77
C ASP A 253 15.17 6.78 31.94
N VAL A 254 16.23 7.26 32.60
CA VAL A 254 17.51 7.52 31.92
C VAL A 254 18.08 6.22 31.32
N VAL A 255 18.01 5.13 32.06
CA VAL A 255 18.52 3.83 31.56
C VAL A 255 17.66 3.29 30.42
N VAL A 256 16.33 3.25 30.56
CA VAL A 256 15.44 2.70 29.54
C VAL A 256 15.47 3.54 28.26
N ILE A 257 15.29 4.87 28.39
CA ILE A 257 15.31 5.78 27.23
C ILE A 257 16.72 5.82 26.63
N GLY A 258 17.76 5.86 27.44
CA GLY A 258 19.15 5.82 26.98
C GLY A 258 19.47 4.53 26.22
N SER A 259 18.97 3.38 26.69
CA SER A 259 19.10 2.10 25.97
C SER A 259 18.41 2.13 24.62
N PHE A 260 17.20 2.68 24.53
CA PHE A 260 16.51 2.85 23.25
C PHE A 260 17.27 3.76 22.29
N LEU A 261 17.81 4.88 22.78
CA LEU A 261 18.59 5.80 21.95
C LEU A 261 19.87 5.16 21.42
N VAL A 262 20.60 4.45 22.28
CA VAL A 262 21.80 3.72 21.85
C VAL A 262 21.43 2.63 20.85
N TRP A 263 20.40 1.84 21.13
CA TRP A 263 19.97 0.76 20.25
C TRP A 263 19.44 1.27 18.92
N HIS A 264 18.80 2.41 18.89
CA HIS A 264 18.37 3.09 17.66
C HIS A 264 19.54 3.38 16.71
N ILE A 265 20.71 3.68 17.25
CA ILE A 265 21.92 3.98 16.47
C ILE A 265 22.65 2.71 16.07
N ILE A 266 22.90 1.79 17.03
CA ILE A 266 23.77 0.62 16.81
C ILE A 266 23.04 -0.67 16.51
N GLY A 267 21.73 -0.74 16.76
CA GLY A 267 20.92 -1.95 16.55
C GLY A 267 20.80 -2.32 15.08
N ALA A 268 20.79 -3.61 14.80
CA ALA A 268 20.59 -4.13 13.46
C ALA A 268 19.17 -3.85 12.96
N ASN A 269 19.01 -3.74 11.64
CA ASN A 269 17.69 -3.70 11.01
C ASN A 269 16.98 -5.06 11.19
N SER A 270 15.64 -5.05 11.19
CA SER A 270 14.86 -6.29 11.12
C SER A 270 14.93 -6.89 9.72
N SER A 271 14.66 -8.20 9.61
CA SER A 271 14.65 -8.90 8.32
C SER A 271 13.63 -8.35 7.33
N ASP A 272 12.57 -7.72 7.84
CA ASP A 272 11.45 -7.22 7.02
C ASP A 272 11.62 -5.76 6.59
N ASP A 273 12.58 -5.03 7.15
CA ASP A 273 12.78 -3.59 6.87
C ASP A 273 13.04 -3.32 5.38
N GLY A 274 13.71 -4.24 4.70
CA GLY A 274 14.05 -4.09 3.28
C GLY A 274 12.82 -3.98 2.40
N TYR A 275 11.84 -4.86 2.55
CA TYR A 275 10.63 -4.82 1.74
C TYR A 275 9.72 -3.65 2.14
N MET A 276 9.62 -3.32 3.43
CA MET A 276 8.81 -2.20 3.91
C MET A 276 9.35 -0.86 3.38
N LEU A 277 10.67 -0.69 3.40
CA LEU A 277 11.31 0.49 2.80
C LEU A 277 11.08 0.54 1.29
N GLN A 278 11.15 -0.61 0.60
CA GLN A 278 10.90 -0.65 -0.84
C GLN A 278 9.44 -0.31 -1.18
N MET A 279 8.47 -0.79 -0.40
CA MET A 279 7.07 -0.37 -0.55
C MET A 279 6.92 1.14 -0.41
N ALA A 280 7.56 1.73 0.61
CA ALA A 280 7.53 3.18 0.83
C ALA A 280 8.12 3.97 -0.34
N ARG A 281 9.25 3.53 -0.89
CA ARG A 281 9.92 4.16 -2.05
C ARG A 281 9.08 4.10 -3.32
N VAL A 282 8.40 2.99 -3.53
CA VAL A 282 7.61 2.76 -4.76
C VAL A 282 6.24 3.42 -4.69
N ALA A 283 5.73 3.74 -3.49
CA ALA A 283 4.39 4.29 -3.31
C ALA A 283 4.15 5.59 -4.11
N GLY A 284 5.12 6.49 -4.17
CA GLY A 284 5.04 7.73 -4.95
C GLY A 284 4.91 7.48 -6.46
N PRO A 285 5.88 6.80 -7.09
CA PRO A 285 5.83 6.46 -8.51
C PRO A 285 4.63 5.59 -8.90
N ALA A 286 4.23 4.64 -8.05
CA ALA A 286 3.08 3.77 -8.30
C ALA A 286 1.73 4.49 -8.12
N GLY A 287 1.68 5.55 -7.32
CA GLY A 287 0.46 6.28 -6.98
C GLY A 287 -0.41 5.59 -5.93
N TYR A 288 0.06 4.52 -5.29
CA TYR A 288 -0.61 3.81 -4.20
C TYR A 288 0.42 2.97 -3.43
N MET A 289 0.07 2.53 -2.21
CA MET A 289 0.91 1.65 -1.39
C MET A 289 0.73 0.20 -1.84
N SER A 290 1.64 -0.29 -2.69
CA SER A 290 1.60 -1.66 -3.19
C SER A 290 2.56 -2.56 -2.41
N ASN A 291 2.14 -3.78 -2.13
CA ASN A 291 2.99 -4.79 -1.52
C ASN A 291 3.47 -5.81 -2.56
N TYR A 292 4.56 -5.51 -3.26
CA TYR A 292 5.11 -6.40 -4.30
C TYR A 292 5.71 -7.70 -3.75
N PHE A 293 6.00 -7.76 -2.47
CA PHE A 293 6.61 -8.94 -1.82
C PHE A 293 5.55 -9.88 -1.25
N ARG A 294 4.38 -9.32 -0.95
CA ARG A 294 3.20 -10.06 -0.51
C ARG A 294 2.02 -9.65 -1.37
N TRP A 295 0.96 -10.43 -1.37
CA TRP A 295 -0.30 -10.08 -2.01
C TRP A 295 -0.23 -9.71 -3.49
N PHE A 296 0.87 -10.11 -4.18
CA PHE A 296 1.08 -9.86 -5.61
C PHE A 296 0.92 -8.38 -6.02
N GLY A 297 1.37 -7.46 -5.17
CA GLY A 297 1.31 -6.03 -5.40
C GLY A 297 -0.02 -5.37 -5.01
N SER A 298 -1.02 -6.12 -4.53
CA SER A 298 -2.25 -5.51 -4.03
C SER A 298 -1.99 -4.73 -2.75
N PRO A 299 -2.69 -3.60 -2.52
CA PRO A 299 -2.66 -2.90 -1.24
C PRO A 299 -3.25 -3.78 -0.14
N GLU A 300 -2.81 -3.58 1.08
CA GLU A 300 -3.32 -4.29 2.26
C GLU A 300 -4.61 -3.66 2.82
N ASP A 301 -5.25 -2.79 2.08
CA ASP A 301 -6.46 -2.09 2.51
C ASP A 301 -7.54 -3.05 3.06
N PRO A 302 -8.23 -2.66 4.14
CA PRO A 302 -8.16 -1.38 4.86
C PRO A 302 -7.01 -1.27 5.87
N PHE A 303 -6.12 -2.23 5.89
CA PHE A 303 -4.96 -2.27 6.78
C PHE A 303 -3.74 -1.57 6.15
N GLY A 304 -2.68 -1.41 6.93
CA GLY A 304 -1.39 -0.95 6.39
C GLY A 304 -1.26 0.56 6.24
N TRP A 305 -2.17 1.38 6.79
CA TRP A 305 -2.05 2.85 6.74
C TRP A 305 -0.71 3.36 7.30
N TYR A 306 -0.09 2.61 8.20
CA TYR A 306 1.19 2.93 8.80
C TYR A 306 2.33 3.03 7.77
N TYR A 307 2.29 2.21 6.72
CA TYR A 307 3.29 2.25 5.65
C TYR A 307 3.27 3.57 4.88
N ASN A 308 2.14 4.27 4.83
CA ASN A 308 2.07 5.60 4.23
C ASN A 308 2.89 6.65 5.01
N VAL A 309 3.10 6.45 6.31
CA VAL A 309 4.00 7.29 7.12
C VAL A 309 5.42 7.16 6.59
N PHE A 310 5.88 5.95 6.31
CA PHE A 310 7.19 5.72 5.72
C PHE A 310 7.31 6.30 4.31
N ALA A 311 6.27 6.19 3.48
CA ALA A 311 6.27 6.86 2.17
C ALA A 311 6.45 8.37 2.29
N LEU A 312 5.85 9.02 3.28
CA LEU A 312 6.09 10.44 3.57
C LEU A 312 7.52 10.69 4.06
N MET A 313 8.06 9.81 4.88
CA MET A 313 9.41 9.95 5.44
C MET A 313 10.49 9.80 4.37
N THR A 314 10.30 8.99 3.33
CA THR A 314 11.25 8.84 2.21
C THR A 314 11.44 10.13 1.40
N HIS A 315 10.49 11.08 1.45
CA HIS A 315 10.67 12.41 0.85
C HIS A 315 11.75 13.25 1.54
N VAL A 316 12.11 12.90 2.78
CA VAL A 316 13.17 13.58 3.54
C VAL A 316 14.47 12.80 3.45
N SER A 317 14.45 11.50 3.78
CA SER A 317 15.63 10.63 3.75
C SER A 317 15.26 9.16 3.84
N ASP A 318 16.08 8.31 3.20
CA ASP A 318 16.02 6.84 3.33
C ASP A 318 16.99 6.28 4.38
N ALA A 319 17.69 7.15 5.10
CA ALA A 319 18.66 6.74 6.10
C ALA A 319 17.98 5.92 7.21
N SER A 320 18.58 4.79 7.58
CA SER A 320 18.04 3.85 8.57
C SER A 320 17.68 4.53 9.90
N ILE A 321 18.54 5.43 10.38
CA ILE A 321 18.29 6.20 11.62
C ILE A 321 17.03 7.06 11.48
N TRP A 322 16.79 7.68 10.33
CA TRP A 322 15.59 8.46 10.08
C TRP A 322 14.35 7.59 10.00
N MET A 323 14.40 6.53 9.21
CA MET A 323 13.25 5.66 8.97
C MET A 323 12.79 4.90 10.21
N ARG A 324 13.66 4.64 11.18
CA ARG A 324 13.34 3.96 12.45
C ARG A 324 12.82 4.90 13.56
N LEU A 325 12.77 6.21 13.34
CA LEU A 325 12.27 7.16 14.34
C LEU A 325 10.87 6.84 14.89
N PRO A 326 9.88 6.41 14.09
CA PRO A 326 8.56 6.07 14.62
C PRO A 326 8.63 4.99 15.70
N ASP A 327 9.50 4.02 15.54
CA ASP A 327 9.64 2.90 16.47
C ASP A 327 10.34 3.32 17.77
N LEU A 328 11.36 4.16 17.68
CA LEU A 328 11.95 4.79 18.85
C LEU A 328 10.94 5.61 19.65
N ILE A 329 10.14 6.44 18.95
CA ILE A 329 9.10 7.27 19.58
C ILE A 329 8.07 6.38 20.28
N ALA A 330 7.65 5.29 19.62
CA ALA A 330 6.71 4.33 20.20
C ALA A 330 7.27 3.66 21.45
N GLY A 331 8.54 3.22 21.43
CA GLY A 331 9.20 2.61 22.58
C GLY A 331 9.28 3.55 23.80
N VAL A 332 9.70 4.78 23.57
CA VAL A 332 9.75 5.81 24.61
C VAL A 332 8.33 6.11 25.14
N ALA A 333 7.35 6.25 24.27
CA ALA A 333 5.96 6.49 24.66
C ALA A 333 5.37 5.31 25.46
N CYS A 334 5.61 4.09 25.05
CA CYS A 334 5.22 2.88 25.79
C CYS A 334 5.85 2.86 27.19
N TRP A 335 7.13 3.18 27.30
CA TRP A 335 7.78 3.27 28.62
C TRP A 335 7.12 4.32 29.51
N LEU A 336 6.87 5.51 28.97
CA LEU A 336 6.24 6.59 29.73
C LEU A 336 4.82 6.22 30.17
N LEU A 337 4.04 5.57 29.31
CA LEU A 337 2.71 5.10 29.66
C LEU A 337 2.76 3.99 30.72
N LEU A 338 3.61 2.99 30.56
CA LEU A 338 3.79 1.93 31.53
C LEU A 338 4.18 2.48 32.90
N SER A 339 5.21 3.28 32.97
CA SER A 339 5.77 3.77 34.25
C SER A 339 4.88 4.82 34.91
N ARG A 340 4.15 5.65 34.14
CA ARG A 340 3.35 6.76 34.71
C ARG A 340 1.86 6.45 34.82
N GLU A 341 1.34 5.56 34.01
CA GLU A 341 -0.10 5.28 33.99
C GLU A 341 -0.41 3.85 34.45
N VAL A 342 0.28 2.83 33.96
CA VAL A 342 -0.05 1.44 34.25
C VAL A 342 0.43 1.02 35.65
N LEU A 343 1.73 1.13 35.91
CA LEU A 343 2.29 0.69 37.19
C LEU A 343 1.60 1.30 38.42
N PRO A 344 1.31 2.62 38.46
CA PRO A 344 0.60 3.18 39.59
C PRO A 344 -0.82 2.65 39.80
N ARG A 345 -1.47 2.13 38.75
CA ARG A 345 -2.82 1.55 38.84
C ARG A 345 -2.83 0.14 39.41
N LEU A 346 -1.69 -0.55 39.41
CA LEU A 346 -1.54 -1.88 40.00
C LEU A 346 -1.56 -1.88 41.53
N GLY A 347 -1.68 -0.70 42.14
CA GLY A 347 -1.84 -0.51 43.57
C GLY A 347 -0.66 0.24 44.24
N PRO A 348 -0.86 0.73 45.48
CA PRO A 348 0.11 1.55 46.18
C PRO A 348 1.47 0.86 46.41
N ALA A 349 1.46 -0.43 46.64
CA ALA A 349 2.68 -1.22 46.84
C ALA A 349 3.55 -1.27 45.60
N VAL A 350 2.94 -1.43 44.43
CA VAL A 350 3.65 -1.42 43.13
C VAL A 350 4.10 0.00 42.77
N ALA A 351 3.22 0.97 42.98
CA ALA A 351 3.50 2.38 42.68
C ALA A 351 4.71 2.95 43.43
N SER A 352 4.96 2.47 44.66
CA SER A 352 6.09 2.89 45.50
C SER A 352 7.34 2.01 45.35
N SER A 353 7.22 0.88 44.67
CA SER A 353 8.31 -0.09 44.55
C SER A 353 9.29 0.26 43.43
N LYS A 354 10.51 0.63 43.79
CA LYS A 354 11.61 0.82 42.81
C LYS A 354 11.88 -0.48 42.05
N ALA A 355 11.82 -1.64 42.71
CA ALA A 355 12.04 -2.94 42.08
C ALA A 355 11.01 -3.23 40.97
N ALA A 356 9.72 -2.90 41.20
CA ALA A 356 8.68 -3.05 40.20
C ALA A 356 8.93 -2.19 38.96
N VAL A 357 9.36 -0.94 39.16
CA VAL A 357 9.67 -0.01 38.05
C VAL A 357 10.88 -0.53 37.22
N TRP A 358 11.95 -1.00 37.91
CA TRP A 358 13.10 -1.59 37.25
C TRP A 358 12.74 -2.88 36.50
N ALA A 359 11.97 -3.76 37.11
CA ALA A 359 11.51 -4.99 36.46
C ALA A 359 10.70 -4.70 35.20
N ALA A 360 9.76 -3.75 35.26
CA ALA A 360 8.98 -3.35 34.09
C ALA A 360 9.84 -2.75 32.98
N GLY A 361 10.86 -1.94 33.34
CA GLY A 361 11.79 -1.38 32.36
C GLY A 361 12.63 -2.44 31.67
N LEU A 362 13.17 -3.39 32.44
CA LEU A 362 13.98 -4.48 31.89
C LEU A 362 13.14 -5.43 31.00
N VAL A 363 11.93 -5.76 31.40
CA VAL A 363 11.00 -6.58 30.59
C VAL A 363 10.64 -5.84 29.30
N LEU A 364 10.36 -4.54 29.36
CA LEU A 364 10.09 -3.75 28.16
C LEU A 364 11.29 -3.74 27.22
N LEU A 365 12.51 -3.50 27.73
CA LEU A 365 13.73 -3.55 26.91
C LEU A 365 13.93 -4.92 26.27
N ALA A 366 13.79 -6.00 27.05
CA ALA A 366 13.94 -7.36 26.57
C ALA A 366 12.92 -7.72 25.46
N ALA A 367 11.69 -7.22 25.56
CA ALA A 367 10.64 -7.43 24.54
C ALA A 367 10.81 -6.51 23.33
N TRP A 368 11.25 -5.26 23.54
CA TRP A 368 11.26 -4.25 22.50
C TRP A 368 12.48 -4.33 21.58
N MET A 369 13.67 -4.44 22.16
CA MET A 369 14.92 -4.33 21.41
C MET A 369 15.10 -5.40 20.31
N PRO A 370 14.70 -6.67 20.47
CA PRO A 370 14.85 -7.67 19.43
C PRO A 370 13.91 -7.50 18.24
N PHE A 371 12.74 -6.93 18.43
CA PHE A 371 11.66 -6.94 17.43
C PHE A 371 11.25 -5.56 16.93
N ASN A 372 11.35 -4.54 17.75
CA ASN A 372 10.83 -3.20 17.48
C ASN A 372 11.98 -2.19 17.31
N ASN A 373 12.88 -2.46 16.38
CA ASN A 373 14.00 -1.57 16.04
C ASN A 373 14.09 -1.37 14.53
N GLY A 374 12.97 -1.32 13.87
CA GLY A 374 12.88 -1.26 12.42
C GLY A 374 11.66 -0.51 11.91
N LEU A 375 11.10 -1.01 10.83
CA LEU A 375 9.91 -0.45 10.17
C LEU A 375 8.64 -1.25 10.43
N ARG A 376 8.70 -2.23 11.31
CA ARG A 376 7.57 -3.11 11.60
C ARG A 376 6.46 -2.39 12.37
N PRO A 377 5.18 -2.72 12.13
CA PRO A 377 4.06 -2.05 12.78
C PRO A 377 3.83 -2.47 14.24
N GLU A 378 4.44 -3.58 14.71
CA GLU A 378 4.17 -4.17 16.03
C GLU A 378 4.44 -3.19 17.18
N GLY A 379 5.48 -2.37 17.08
CA GLY A 379 5.76 -1.32 18.07
C GLY A 379 4.65 -0.28 18.16
N GLN A 380 4.11 0.11 17.02
CA GLN A 380 2.99 1.05 16.95
C GLN A 380 1.68 0.43 17.44
N ILE A 381 1.47 -0.85 17.15
CA ILE A 381 0.32 -1.61 17.66
C ILE A 381 0.38 -1.70 19.18
N ALA A 382 1.55 -1.98 19.76
CA ALA A 382 1.74 -2.01 21.20
C ALA A 382 1.45 -0.64 21.84
N LEU A 383 1.94 0.45 21.23
CA LEU A 383 1.64 1.81 21.69
C LEU A 383 0.15 2.13 21.59
N GLY A 384 -0.50 1.85 20.47
CA GLY A 384 -1.92 2.11 20.26
C GLY A 384 -2.80 1.32 21.23
N SER A 385 -2.46 0.05 21.49
CA SER A 385 -3.16 -0.79 22.47
C SER A 385 -3.00 -0.25 23.88
N LEU A 386 -1.81 0.18 24.25
CA LEU A 386 -1.55 0.75 25.57
C LEU A 386 -2.28 2.09 25.77
N ILE A 387 -2.33 2.95 24.76
CA ILE A 387 -3.14 4.18 24.78
C ILE A 387 -4.62 3.83 24.92
N THR A 388 -5.12 2.87 24.18
CA THR A 388 -6.51 2.41 24.25
C THR A 388 -6.84 1.94 25.66
N TYR A 389 -6.02 1.08 26.26
CA TYR A 389 -6.17 0.64 27.64
C TYR A 389 -6.24 1.81 28.63
N VAL A 390 -5.27 2.73 28.57
CA VAL A 390 -5.22 3.89 29.47
C VAL A 390 -6.45 4.80 29.31
N LEU A 391 -6.97 4.96 28.10
CA LEU A 391 -8.17 5.74 27.82
C LEU A 391 -9.44 5.05 28.38
N ILE A 392 -9.56 3.73 28.24
CA ILE A 392 -10.66 2.94 28.83
C ILE A 392 -10.64 3.09 30.35
N GLU A 393 -9.50 2.86 30.99
CA GLU A 393 -9.33 3.02 32.42
C GLU A 393 -9.73 4.45 32.89
N ARG A 394 -9.29 5.48 32.16
CA ARG A 394 -9.68 6.86 32.44
C ARG A 394 -11.17 7.09 32.28
N ALA A 395 -11.81 6.48 31.29
CA ALA A 395 -13.25 6.57 31.08
C ALA A 395 -14.02 5.96 32.26
N ILE A 396 -13.62 4.76 32.70
CA ILE A 396 -14.24 4.04 33.83
C ILE A 396 -14.10 4.84 35.12
N ILE A 397 -12.88 5.27 35.47
CA ILE A 397 -12.60 6.00 36.71
C ILE A 397 -13.29 7.36 36.76
N SER A 398 -13.31 8.10 35.64
CA SER A 398 -13.88 9.44 35.59
C SER A 398 -15.37 9.46 35.25
N GLY A 399 -15.92 8.37 34.72
CA GLY A 399 -17.27 8.29 34.17
C GLY A 399 -17.49 9.21 32.97
N ARG A 400 -16.42 9.62 32.24
CA ARG A 400 -16.47 10.55 31.12
C ARG A 400 -16.58 9.81 29.80
N MET A 401 -17.31 10.41 28.85
CA MET A 401 -17.54 9.83 27.54
C MET A 401 -16.40 10.13 26.55
N THR A 402 -15.72 11.26 26.69
CA THR A 402 -14.62 11.64 25.78
C THR A 402 -13.48 10.62 25.77
N PRO A 403 -12.92 10.18 26.92
CA PRO A 403 -11.88 9.16 26.91
C PRO A 403 -12.37 7.82 26.31
N ALA A 404 -13.63 7.44 26.54
CA ALA A 404 -14.21 6.23 25.95
C ALA A 404 -14.26 6.34 24.41
N ALA A 405 -14.75 7.45 23.89
CA ALA A 405 -14.79 7.68 22.44
C ALA A 405 -13.39 7.74 21.81
N LEU A 406 -12.44 8.38 22.48
CA LEU A 406 -11.04 8.40 22.03
C LEU A 406 -10.41 6.99 22.06
N ALA A 407 -10.77 6.15 23.04
CA ALA A 407 -10.32 4.75 23.09
C ALA A 407 -10.79 3.98 21.85
N ILE A 408 -12.06 4.13 21.46
CA ILE A 408 -12.61 3.49 20.24
C ILE A 408 -11.84 3.94 18.99
N VAL A 409 -11.62 5.24 18.85
CA VAL A 409 -10.87 5.79 17.70
C VAL A 409 -9.44 5.25 17.67
N THR A 410 -8.74 5.26 18.82
CA THR A 410 -7.36 4.73 18.90
C THR A 410 -7.32 3.24 18.59
N ALA A 411 -8.28 2.46 19.12
CA ALA A 411 -8.41 1.04 18.83
C ALA A 411 -8.61 0.78 17.33
N ALA A 412 -9.46 1.55 16.66
CA ALA A 412 -9.70 1.43 15.22
C ALA A 412 -8.44 1.73 14.40
N PHE A 413 -7.69 2.78 14.75
CA PHE A 413 -6.41 3.10 14.10
C PHE A 413 -5.36 2.00 14.35
N THR A 414 -5.32 1.44 15.55
CA THR A 414 -4.40 0.35 15.90
C THR A 414 -4.71 -0.92 15.10
N LEU A 415 -5.98 -1.27 15.00
CA LEU A 415 -6.44 -2.40 14.19
C LEU A 415 -6.14 -2.17 12.70
N GLY A 416 -6.32 -0.94 12.20
CA GLY A 416 -6.05 -0.59 10.80
C GLY A 416 -4.57 -0.61 10.42
N MET A 417 -3.63 -0.74 11.35
CA MET A 417 -2.21 -0.92 11.01
C MET A 417 -1.93 -2.30 10.43
N GLN A 418 -2.47 -3.33 11.08
CA GLN A 418 -2.30 -4.72 10.67
C GLN A 418 -3.38 -5.61 11.34
N PRO A 419 -3.83 -6.70 10.69
CA PRO A 419 -4.84 -7.60 11.27
C PRO A 419 -4.50 -8.14 12.66
N THR A 420 -3.22 -8.32 12.97
CA THR A 420 -2.75 -8.75 14.30
C THR A 420 -3.08 -7.76 15.42
N GLY A 421 -3.35 -6.50 15.09
CA GLY A 421 -3.86 -5.50 16.04
C GLY A 421 -5.18 -5.87 16.69
N LEU A 422 -5.96 -6.78 16.06
CA LEU A 422 -7.21 -7.27 16.64
C LEU A 422 -6.99 -7.96 18.00
N ILE A 423 -5.96 -8.78 18.12
CA ILE A 423 -5.64 -9.49 19.37
C ILE A 423 -5.36 -8.48 20.49
N ALA A 424 -4.59 -7.45 20.18
CA ALA A 424 -4.21 -6.43 21.16
C ALA A 424 -5.36 -5.48 21.54
N VAL A 425 -6.34 -5.29 20.67
CA VAL A 425 -7.48 -4.41 20.88
C VAL A 425 -8.67 -5.14 21.53
N ALA A 426 -8.80 -6.46 21.27
CA ALA A 426 -9.88 -7.28 21.81
C ALA A 426 -9.59 -7.83 23.22
N ALA A 427 -8.33 -7.83 23.66
CA ALA A 427 -7.93 -8.28 25.00
C ALA A 427 -8.13 -7.19 26.05
#